data_7013608041d2adc4746a35e3fcc84048
#
_entry.id   7013608041d2adc4746a35e3fcc84048
#
_cell.length_a   1.000
_cell.length_b   1.000
_cell.length_c   1.000
_cell.angle_alpha   90.00
_cell.angle_beta   90.00
_cell.angle_gamma   90.00
#
_symmetry.space_group_name_H-M   'P 1'
#
loop_
_entity.id
_entity.type
_entity.pdbx_description
1 polymer ?
#
loop_
_entity_poly.entity_id
_entity_poly.type
_entity_poly.pdbx_seq_one_letter_code
_entity_poly.pdbx_strand_id
1 'polypeptide(L)'
;AASDVYKRQIMDDPFYDDALVKSSFDDEGVPCKTKAVVEKGVFNGLLHSLKTAHYFHVAPTGNGFKMSTAGSISTEPTNLFIKEGNLSKDEIISTVEEGIYITEVNGLHAGLNPISGDFNVQSSGYMIKNGKIDKPITLFVTSGNFFEMMKNIEAIGNDIEKRFVGVASPTLKVKSLAISGK
;
A
#
# COMPACT_ATOMS: atom_id res chain seq x y z
N ALA A 1 -4.91 1.76 22.19
CA ALA A 1 -5.43 1.24 20.92
C ALA A 1 -6.11 2.29 20.03
N ALA A 2 -6.66 3.38 20.57
CA ALA A 2 -7.27 4.44 19.74
C ALA A 2 -6.26 5.36 19.03
N SER A 3 -4.98 5.31 19.38
CA SER A 3 -3.97 6.23 18.87
C SER A 3 -3.43 5.88 17.46
N ASP A 4 -3.57 4.65 17.01
CA ASP A 4 -2.97 4.20 15.75
C ASP A 4 -3.84 4.41 14.51
N VAL A 5 -5.15 4.55 14.67
CA VAL A 5 -6.06 4.91 13.57
C VAL A 5 -5.68 6.27 12.95
N TYR A 6 -5.17 7.20 13.76
CA TYR A 6 -4.72 8.52 13.31
C TYR A 6 -3.38 8.51 12.57
N LYS A 7 -2.63 7.40 12.61
CA LYS A 7 -1.30 7.29 11.97
C LYS A 7 -1.34 6.78 10.54
N ARG A 8 -2.50 6.28 10.06
CA ARG A 8 -2.62 5.73 8.71
C ARG A 8 -2.58 6.84 7.68
N GLN A 9 -1.43 6.98 7.06
CA GLN A 9 -1.22 7.92 5.97
C GLN A 9 -0.76 7.16 4.74
N ILE A 10 -1.41 7.42 3.60
CA ILE A 10 -0.93 7.01 2.28
C ILE A 10 -0.48 8.28 1.58
N MET A 11 0.80 8.32 1.26
CA MET A 11 1.46 9.46 0.65
C MET A 11 1.77 9.17 -0.82
N ASP A 12 1.64 10.18 -1.67
CA ASP A 12 2.29 10.23 -2.97
C ASP A 12 3.34 11.35 -2.92
N ASP A 13 4.62 10.96 -2.89
CA ASP A 13 5.73 11.90 -2.74
C ASP A 13 6.75 11.75 -3.87
N PRO A 14 6.79 12.71 -4.82
CA PRO A 14 7.73 12.69 -5.93
C PRO A 14 9.18 12.90 -5.52
N PHE A 15 9.43 13.30 -4.27
CA PHE A 15 10.78 13.63 -3.76
C PHE A 15 11.22 12.73 -2.61
N TYR A 16 10.47 11.66 -2.32
CA TYR A 16 10.78 10.77 -1.22
C TYR A 16 12.22 10.24 -1.30
N ASP A 17 12.98 10.38 -0.21
CA ASP A 17 14.44 10.15 -0.24
C ASP A 17 14.82 8.72 -0.60
N ASP A 18 14.09 7.74 -0.12
CA ASP A 18 14.34 6.32 -0.37
C ASP A 18 13.73 5.80 -1.69
N ALA A 19 13.05 6.65 -2.48
CA ALA A 19 12.57 6.25 -3.80
C ALA A 19 13.68 6.38 -4.87
N LEU A 20 13.72 5.43 -5.80
CA LEU A 20 14.66 5.45 -6.92
C LEU A 20 14.32 6.49 -7.99
N VAL A 21 13.04 6.77 -8.18
CA VAL A 21 12.58 7.71 -9.20
C VAL A 21 12.05 8.96 -8.51
N LYS A 22 12.59 10.12 -8.93
CA LYS A 22 12.14 11.44 -8.47
C LYS A 22 11.72 12.27 -9.67
N SER A 23 10.61 12.98 -9.57
CA SER A 23 10.06 13.80 -10.64
C SER A 23 9.62 15.16 -10.16
N SER A 24 10.16 16.24 -10.76
CA SER A 24 9.73 17.60 -10.46
C SER A 24 8.42 17.99 -11.17
N PHE A 25 8.12 17.34 -12.28
CA PHE A 25 6.90 17.50 -13.08
C PHE A 25 6.55 16.18 -13.77
N ASP A 26 5.28 16.02 -14.11
CA ASP A 26 4.80 14.87 -14.85
C ASP A 26 5.05 15.00 -16.37
N ASP A 27 4.64 14.02 -17.17
CA ASP A 27 4.81 14.03 -18.63
C ASP A 27 3.88 15.01 -19.36
N GLU A 28 2.98 15.66 -18.64
CA GLU A 28 2.14 16.75 -19.14
C GLU A 28 2.69 18.14 -18.75
N GLY A 29 3.84 18.20 -18.06
CA GLY A 29 4.47 19.43 -17.59
C GLY A 29 3.83 20.02 -16.34
N VAL A 30 2.97 19.30 -15.64
CA VAL A 30 2.36 19.74 -14.38
C VAL A 30 3.33 19.47 -13.22
N PRO A 31 3.64 20.48 -12.36
CA PRO A 31 4.51 20.27 -11.22
C PRO A 31 4.00 19.19 -10.27
N CYS A 32 4.84 18.19 -9.99
CA CYS A 32 4.57 17.18 -8.97
C CYS A 32 4.71 17.77 -7.57
N LYS A 33 3.89 17.29 -6.64
CA LYS A 33 3.88 17.77 -5.25
C LYS A 33 3.65 16.59 -4.31
N THR A 34 4.27 16.64 -3.14
CA THR A 34 3.94 15.73 -2.04
C THR A 34 2.50 15.93 -1.59
N LYS A 35 1.74 14.85 -1.52
CA LYS A 35 0.33 14.88 -1.13
C LYS A 35 -0.06 13.65 -0.32
N ALA A 36 -0.94 13.83 0.65
CA ALA A 36 -1.55 12.75 1.38
C ALA A 36 -2.83 12.31 0.65
N VAL A 37 -2.83 11.12 0.08
CA VAL A 37 -4.01 10.49 -0.51
C VAL A 37 -4.99 10.05 0.58
N VAL A 38 -4.43 9.49 1.65
CA VAL A 38 -5.17 9.20 2.89
C VAL A 38 -4.43 9.84 4.05
N GLU A 39 -5.12 10.61 4.87
CA GLU A 39 -4.56 11.21 6.07
C GLU A 39 -5.46 10.89 7.27
N LYS A 40 -4.85 10.36 8.33
CA LYS A 40 -5.57 9.97 9.56
C LYS A 40 -6.80 9.06 9.28
N GLY A 41 -6.68 8.20 8.28
CA GLY A 41 -7.76 7.31 7.85
C GLY A 41 -8.86 7.97 7.01
N VAL A 42 -8.72 9.25 6.68
CA VAL A 42 -9.65 9.97 5.80
C VAL A 42 -9.07 10.06 4.40
N PHE A 43 -9.87 9.72 3.40
CA PHE A 43 -9.51 9.85 2.00
C PHE A 43 -9.60 11.33 1.58
N ASN A 44 -8.48 11.92 1.15
CA ASN A 44 -8.38 13.34 0.82
C ASN A 44 -8.70 13.67 -0.64
N GLY A 45 -8.59 12.72 -1.54
CA GLY A 45 -8.90 12.92 -2.95
C GLY A 45 -8.13 12.01 -3.89
N LEU A 46 -8.52 12.06 -5.15
CA LEU A 46 -7.91 11.30 -6.24
C LEU A 46 -6.66 12.00 -6.80
N LEU A 47 -5.80 11.22 -7.43
CA LEU A 47 -4.75 11.72 -8.29
C LEU A 47 -5.34 12.09 -9.65
N HIS A 48 -4.82 13.13 -10.31
CA HIS A 48 -5.35 13.63 -11.57
C HIS A 48 -4.25 13.98 -12.57
N SER A 49 -4.40 13.47 -13.80
CA SER A 49 -3.78 14.01 -15.01
C SER A 49 -4.56 15.25 -15.50
N LEU A 50 -4.08 15.97 -16.49
CA LEU A 50 -4.84 17.09 -17.10
C LEU A 50 -6.20 16.62 -17.63
N LYS A 51 -6.26 15.44 -18.24
CA LYS A 51 -7.50 14.88 -18.77
C LYS A 51 -8.53 14.62 -17.68
N THR A 52 -8.15 13.94 -16.60
CA THR A 52 -9.07 13.64 -15.49
C THR A 52 -9.41 14.87 -14.68
N ALA A 53 -8.46 15.80 -14.49
CA ALA A 53 -8.69 17.07 -13.84
C ALA A 53 -9.73 17.91 -14.58
N HIS A 54 -9.62 17.98 -15.91
CA HIS A 54 -10.61 18.65 -16.76
C HIS A 54 -12.01 18.01 -16.65
N TYR A 55 -12.07 16.68 -16.70
CA TYR A 55 -13.33 15.94 -16.63
C TYR A 55 -14.06 16.15 -15.30
N PHE A 56 -13.33 16.16 -14.19
CA PHE A 56 -13.89 16.34 -12.85
C PHE A 56 -13.96 17.80 -12.38
N HIS A 57 -13.52 18.75 -13.20
CA HIS A 57 -13.48 20.20 -12.88
C HIS A 57 -12.65 20.50 -11.61
N VAL A 58 -11.51 19.83 -11.47
CA VAL A 58 -10.56 20.02 -10.36
C VAL A 58 -9.17 20.41 -10.88
N ALA A 59 -8.28 20.82 -9.99
CA ALA A 59 -6.89 21.09 -10.36
C ALA A 59 -6.13 19.78 -10.64
N PRO A 60 -5.22 19.74 -11.63
CA PRO A 60 -4.33 18.60 -11.85
C PRO A 60 -3.35 18.44 -10.69
N THR A 61 -2.94 17.22 -10.44
CA THR A 61 -2.12 16.87 -9.27
C THR A 61 -0.66 16.53 -9.60
N GLY A 62 -0.25 16.66 -10.87
CA GLY A 62 1.09 16.28 -11.32
C GLY A 62 1.27 14.76 -11.37
N ASN A 63 0.26 14.07 -11.89
CA ASN A 63 0.20 12.61 -11.93
C ASN A 63 -0.13 12.06 -13.34
N GLY A 64 0.09 12.85 -14.38
CA GLY A 64 -0.09 12.43 -15.78
C GLY A 64 1.19 11.82 -16.35
N PHE A 65 1.33 10.48 -16.31
CA PHE A 65 2.54 9.78 -16.77
C PHE A 65 2.27 8.83 -17.93
N LYS A 66 3.32 8.56 -18.71
CA LYS A 66 3.35 7.55 -19.77
C LYS A 66 4.04 6.28 -19.26
N MET A 67 3.41 5.15 -19.44
CA MET A 67 4.02 3.84 -19.16
C MET A 67 5.14 3.48 -20.15
N SER A 68 5.13 4.11 -21.34
CA SER A 68 6.16 3.96 -22.37
C SER A 68 6.19 5.17 -23.26
N THR A 69 7.27 5.36 -24.04
CA THR A 69 7.43 6.48 -24.98
C THR A 69 6.33 6.58 -26.03
N ALA A 70 5.74 5.46 -26.43
CA ALA A 70 4.63 5.38 -27.37
C ALA A 70 3.25 5.30 -26.68
N GLY A 71 3.23 5.25 -25.35
CA GLY A 71 1.99 5.13 -24.56
C GLY A 71 1.19 6.42 -24.47
N SER A 72 -0.10 6.28 -24.21
CA SER A 72 -0.95 7.40 -23.82
C SER A 72 -0.68 7.80 -22.37
N ILE A 73 -1.00 9.06 -22.04
CA ILE A 73 -0.99 9.54 -20.66
C ILE A 73 -2.06 8.79 -19.84
N SER A 74 -1.65 8.25 -18.71
CA SER A 74 -2.53 7.72 -17.67
C SER A 74 -2.32 8.48 -16.35
N THR A 75 -3.26 8.33 -15.43
CA THR A 75 -3.09 8.89 -14.08
C THR A 75 -2.39 7.86 -13.22
N GLU A 76 -1.14 8.15 -12.84
CA GLU A 76 -0.29 7.26 -12.07
C GLU A 76 0.29 7.99 -10.86
N PRO A 77 0.54 7.29 -9.74
CA PRO A 77 1.28 7.87 -8.63
C PRO A 77 2.75 8.12 -9.02
N THR A 78 3.41 9.01 -8.29
CA THR A 78 4.87 9.15 -8.37
C THR A 78 5.55 8.07 -7.53
N ASN A 79 5.50 8.22 -6.21
CA ASN A 79 5.93 7.23 -5.24
C ASN A 79 4.85 7.12 -4.17
N LEU A 80 4.00 6.11 -4.31
CA LEU A 80 2.89 5.87 -3.40
C LEU A 80 3.31 4.93 -2.29
N PHE A 81 3.19 5.35 -1.04
CA PHE A 81 3.58 4.51 0.08
C PHE A 81 2.72 4.72 1.33
N ILE A 82 2.64 3.69 2.14
CA ILE A 82 2.12 3.80 3.49
C ILE A 82 3.23 4.37 4.37
N LYS A 83 2.95 5.50 5.04
CA LYS A 83 3.92 6.14 5.93
C LYS A 83 4.30 5.22 7.08
N GLU A 84 5.60 5.14 7.34
CA GLU A 84 6.16 4.31 8.40
C GLU A 84 5.62 4.64 9.78
N GLY A 85 5.50 3.60 10.59
CA GLY A 85 5.27 3.68 12.03
C GLY A 85 6.58 3.75 12.82
N ASN A 86 6.51 3.37 14.10
CA ASN A 86 7.67 3.42 14.99
C ASN A 86 8.19 2.03 15.40
N LEU A 87 7.45 0.96 15.09
CA LEU A 87 7.79 -0.39 15.50
C LEU A 87 8.60 -1.09 14.42
N SER A 88 9.61 -1.82 14.79
CA SER A 88 10.27 -2.76 13.89
C SER A 88 9.35 -3.94 13.57
N LYS A 89 9.63 -4.64 12.46
CA LYS A 89 8.96 -5.88 12.11
C LYS A 89 8.98 -6.90 13.26
N ASP A 90 10.11 -7.07 13.91
CA ASP A 90 10.27 -8.05 14.99
C ASP A 90 9.47 -7.65 16.24
N GLU A 91 9.39 -6.37 16.55
CA GLU A 91 8.52 -5.87 17.62
C GLU A 91 7.04 -6.13 17.28
N ILE A 92 6.62 -5.92 16.04
CA ILE A 92 5.25 -6.24 15.60
C ILE A 92 4.97 -7.74 15.75
N ILE A 93 5.87 -8.60 15.26
CA ILE A 93 5.74 -10.06 15.36
C ILE A 93 5.64 -10.49 16.82
N SER A 94 6.43 -9.90 17.72
CA SER A 94 6.43 -10.22 19.14
C SER A 94 5.08 -9.98 19.84
N THR A 95 4.22 -9.13 19.27
CA THR A 95 2.87 -8.85 19.79
C THR A 95 1.80 -9.85 19.31
N VAL A 96 2.16 -10.84 18.50
CA VAL A 96 1.24 -11.80 17.90
C VAL A 96 1.38 -13.15 18.62
N GLU A 97 0.37 -13.57 19.35
CA GLU A 97 0.37 -14.86 20.03
C GLU A 97 0.25 -16.01 19.03
N GLU A 98 -0.71 -15.93 18.13
CA GLU A 98 -0.91 -16.85 17.01
C GLU A 98 -1.33 -16.08 15.75
N GLY A 99 -0.66 -16.33 14.62
CA GLY A 99 -0.94 -15.63 13.39
C GLY A 99 -0.10 -16.11 12.21
N ILE A 100 -0.17 -15.38 11.12
CA ILE A 100 0.60 -15.66 9.91
C ILE A 100 1.32 -14.38 9.46
N TYR A 101 2.62 -14.50 9.25
CA TYR A 101 3.43 -13.50 8.56
C TYR A 101 3.43 -13.82 7.07
N ILE A 102 2.64 -13.09 6.29
CA ILE A 102 2.52 -13.23 4.84
C ILE A 102 3.70 -12.51 4.22
N THR A 103 4.50 -13.22 3.42
CA THR A 103 5.67 -12.67 2.71
C THR A 103 5.45 -12.55 1.21
N GLU A 104 4.48 -13.28 0.67
CA GLU A 104 4.22 -13.30 -0.75
C GLU A 104 2.73 -13.44 -1.04
N VAL A 105 2.27 -12.69 -2.02
CA VAL A 105 0.89 -12.73 -2.53
C VAL A 105 0.94 -12.86 -4.05
N ASN A 106 0.25 -13.86 -4.57
CA ASN A 106 0.22 -14.18 -6.00
C ASN A 106 -1.20 -14.08 -6.56
N GLY A 107 -1.30 -13.75 -7.84
CA GLY A 107 -2.57 -13.77 -8.56
C GLY A 107 -3.47 -12.55 -8.33
N LEU A 108 -2.95 -11.42 -7.89
CA LEU A 108 -3.72 -10.18 -7.71
C LEU A 108 -4.50 -9.78 -8.96
N HIS A 109 -3.96 -10.00 -10.16
CA HIS A 109 -4.62 -9.67 -11.44
C HIS A 109 -5.94 -10.42 -11.67
N ALA A 110 -6.12 -11.58 -11.04
CA ALA A 110 -7.33 -12.40 -11.15
C ALA A 110 -8.12 -12.48 -9.85
N GLY A 111 -7.45 -12.33 -8.72
CA GLY A 111 -8.03 -12.51 -7.38
C GLY A 111 -8.42 -11.22 -6.67
N LEU A 112 -8.18 -10.05 -7.25
CA LEU A 112 -8.59 -8.75 -6.70
C LEU A 112 -9.63 -8.08 -7.59
N ASN A 113 -10.76 -7.68 -7.01
CA ASN A 113 -11.71 -6.78 -7.66
C ASN A 113 -11.37 -5.33 -7.29
N PRO A 114 -10.84 -4.51 -8.21
CA PRO A 114 -10.41 -3.14 -7.89
C PRO A 114 -11.58 -2.18 -7.57
N ILE A 115 -12.82 -2.56 -7.91
CA ILE A 115 -14.00 -1.72 -7.65
C ILE A 115 -14.56 -2.00 -6.26
N SER A 116 -14.83 -3.27 -5.92
CA SER A 116 -15.36 -3.65 -4.60
C SER A 116 -14.27 -3.72 -3.53
N GLY A 117 -13.02 -3.93 -3.92
CA GLY A 117 -11.89 -4.18 -3.02
C GLY A 117 -11.82 -5.62 -2.51
N ASP A 118 -12.71 -6.51 -2.95
CA ASP A 118 -12.68 -7.91 -2.52
C ASP A 118 -11.49 -8.63 -3.14
N PHE A 119 -10.82 -9.43 -2.34
CA PHE A 119 -9.69 -10.23 -2.80
C PHE A 119 -9.76 -11.67 -2.29
N ASN A 120 -9.23 -12.55 -3.13
CA ASN A 120 -9.05 -13.98 -2.87
C ASN A 120 -7.78 -14.42 -3.59
N VAL A 121 -6.66 -14.43 -2.88
CA VAL A 121 -5.33 -14.52 -3.47
C VAL A 121 -4.51 -15.62 -2.83
N GLN A 122 -3.70 -16.29 -3.63
CA GLN A 122 -2.75 -17.27 -3.14
C GLN A 122 -1.62 -16.57 -2.39
N SER A 123 -1.25 -17.12 -1.24
CA SER A 123 -0.24 -16.54 -0.37
C SER A 123 0.75 -17.58 0.14
N SER A 124 1.93 -17.10 0.54
CA SER A 124 2.98 -17.85 1.22
C SER A 124 3.53 -17.03 2.38
N GLY A 125 4.10 -17.70 3.37
CA GLY A 125 4.67 -17.01 4.53
C GLY A 125 5.06 -17.95 5.64
N TYR A 126 4.95 -17.49 6.88
CA TYR A 126 5.36 -18.21 8.07
C TYR A 126 4.27 -18.17 9.14
N MET A 127 4.09 -19.27 9.87
CA MET A 127 3.33 -19.21 11.12
C MET A 127 4.06 -18.37 12.17
N ILE A 128 3.28 -17.62 12.92
CA ILE A 128 3.75 -16.96 14.15
C ILE A 128 3.12 -17.71 15.31
N LYS A 129 3.95 -18.06 16.29
CA LYS A 129 3.52 -18.69 17.54
C LYS A 129 4.28 -18.09 18.72
N ASN A 130 3.53 -17.64 19.74
CA ASN A 130 4.10 -17.01 20.94
C ASN A 130 5.09 -15.88 20.60
N GLY A 131 4.73 -15.00 19.67
CA GLY A 131 5.55 -13.85 19.27
C GLY A 131 6.79 -14.18 18.45
N LYS A 132 6.89 -15.36 17.87
CA LYS A 132 8.05 -15.79 17.07
C LYS A 132 7.62 -16.47 15.78
N ILE A 133 8.44 -16.30 14.74
CA ILE A 133 8.31 -17.08 13.50
C ILE A 133 8.59 -18.56 13.83
N ASP A 134 7.64 -19.43 13.47
CA ASP A 134 7.70 -20.87 13.71
C ASP A 134 8.07 -21.59 12.40
N LYS A 135 7.10 -22.02 11.62
CA LYS A 135 7.33 -22.83 10.40
C LYS A 135 6.80 -22.15 9.13
N PRO A 136 7.42 -22.42 7.98
CA PRO A 136 6.91 -21.91 6.71
C PRO A 136 5.55 -22.54 6.38
N ILE A 137 4.71 -21.74 5.72
CA ILE A 137 3.46 -22.18 5.13
C ILE A 137 3.43 -21.72 3.67
N THR A 138 3.08 -22.62 2.79
CA THR A 138 2.96 -22.34 1.35
C THR A 138 1.58 -22.71 0.84
N LEU A 139 1.16 -22.05 -0.23
CA LEU A 139 -0.06 -22.40 -0.96
C LEU A 139 -1.35 -22.34 -0.12
N PHE A 140 -1.47 -21.34 0.73
CA PHE A 140 -2.75 -21.00 1.36
C PHE A 140 -3.43 -19.84 0.62
N VAL A 141 -4.71 -19.69 0.83
CA VAL A 141 -5.51 -18.60 0.25
C VAL A 141 -5.82 -17.59 1.33
N THR A 142 -5.53 -16.33 1.03
CA THR A 142 -5.92 -15.18 1.85
C THR A 142 -7.09 -14.47 1.19
N SER A 143 -8.17 -14.29 1.92
CA SER A 143 -9.39 -13.65 1.43
C SER A 143 -9.81 -12.51 2.34
N GLY A 144 -10.40 -11.48 1.74
CA GLY A 144 -10.89 -10.32 2.48
C GLY A 144 -11.36 -9.21 1.57
N ASN A 145 -11.55 -8.03 2.17
CA ASN A 145 -11.81 -6.80 1.46
C ASN A 145 -10.73 -5.79 1.80
N PHE A 146 -10.13 -5.18 0.78
CA PHE A 146 -9.02 -4.24 0.93
C PHE A 146 -9.38 -3.04 1.82
N PHE A 147 -10.55 -2.46 1.64
CA PHE A 147 -10.96 -1.30 2.42
C PHE A 147 -11.18 -1.65 3.90
N GLU A 148 -11.75 -2.82 4.17
CA GLU A 148 -11.90 -3.31 5.54
C GLU A 148 -10.53 -3.70 6.15
N MET A 149 -9.65 -4.32 5.38
CA MET A 149 -8.27 -4.61 5.81
C MET A 149 -7.56 -3.32 6.23
N MET A 150 -7.64 -2.27 5.41
CA MET A 150 -7.02 -0.98 5.70
C MET A 150 -7.60 -0.33 6.97
N LYS A 151 -8.88 -0.49 7.25
CA LYS A 151 -9.50 -0.02 8.50
C LYS A 151 -9.05 -0.82 9.73
N ASN A 152 -8.65 -2.06 9.54
CA ASN A 152 -8.29 -3.01 10.60
C ASN A 152 -6.77 -3.15 10.81
N ILE A 153 -5.96 -2.22 10.30
CA ILE A 153 -4.52 -2.15 10.61
C ILE A 153 -4.36 -1.76 12.07
N GLU A 154 -3.65 -2.59 12.84
CA GLU A 154 -3.37 -2.39 14.26
C GLU A 154 -1.99 -1.78 14.50
N ALA A 155 -1.00 -2.12 13.66
CA ALA A 155 0.34 -1.56 13.73
C ALA A 155 0.97 -1.41 12.35
N ILE A 156 1.89 -0.46 12.23
CA ILE A 156 2.64 -0.14 11.01
C ILE A 156 4.12 -0.18 11.38
N GLY A 157 4.90 -0.89 10.59
CA GLY A 157 6.34 -1.03 10.76
C GLY A 157 7.13 0.22 10.35
N ASN A 158 8.43 0.21 10.67
CA ASN A 158 9.41 1.21 10.25
C ASN A 158 10.39 0.64 9.22
N ASP A 159 9.96 -0.39 8.51
CA ASP A 159 10.77 -1.22 7.64
C ASP A 159 10.37 -1.09 6.16
N ILE A 160 10.02 0.11 5.73
CA ILE A 160 9.75 0.35 4.30
C ILE A 160 10.99 0.00 3.48
N GLU A 161 10.79 -0.67 2.37
CA GLU A 161 11.88 -1.05 1.49
C GLU A 161 12.57 0.20 0.92
N LYS A 162 13.89 0.27 1.09
CA LYS A 162 14.69 1.35 0.50
C LYS A 162 14.88 1.12 -0.99
N ARG A 163 14.95 2.22 -1.76
CA ARG A 163 15.17 2.19 -3.21
C ARG A 163 14.05 1.49 -3.99
N PHE A 164 12.80 1.67 -3.55
CA PHE A 164 11.64 1.17 -4.29
C PHE A 164 11.30 2.04 -5.52
N VAL A 165 10.46 1.49 -6.38
CA VAL A 165 9.89 2.18 -7.55
C VAL A 165 8.37 2.09 -7.49
N GLY A 166 7.72 3.23 -7.59
CA GLY A 166 6.27 3.34 -7.71
C GLY A 166 5.50 3.15 -6.41
N VAL A 167 5.49 1.94 -5.82
CA VAL A 167 4.67 1.64 -4.63
C VAL A 167 5.48 0.92 -3.56
N ALA A 168 5.32 1.32 -2.30
CA ALA A 168 5.95 0.67 -1.16
C ALA A 168 5.04 0.62 0.07
N SER A 169 5.28 -0.36 0.93
CA SER A 169 4.61 -0.49 2.22
C SER A 169 5.58 -1.09 3.24
N PRO A 170 5.60 -0.58 4.47
CA PRO A 170 6.25 -1.28 5.58
C PRO A 170 5.42 -2.50 5.99
N THR A 171 5.93 -3.29 6.92
CA THR A 171 5.17 -4.37 7.55
C THR A 171 3.90 -3.82 8.22
N LEU A 172 2.76 -4.46 7.94
CA LEU A 172 1.46 -4.12 8.50
C LEU A 172 0.94 -5.25 9.37
N LYS A 173 0.50 -4.95 10.59
CA LYS A 173 -0.29 -5.86 11.41
C LYS A 173 -1.77 -5.58 11.19
N VAL A 174 -2.49 -6.56 10.67
CA VAL A 174 -3.93 -6.50 10.45
C VAL A 174 -4.63 -7.39 11.49
N LYS A 175 -5.74 -6.93 12.02
CA LYS A 175 -6.49 -7.63 13.08
C LYS A 175 -6.86 -9.06 12.68
N SER A 176 -7.40 -9.24 11.49
CA SER A 176 -7.75 -10.57 10.97
C SER A 176 -7.98 -10.54 9.47
N LEU A 177 -7.68 -11.66 8.81
CA LEU A 177 -8.05 -11.98 7.44
C LEU A 177 -8.54 -13.43 7.41
N ALA A 178 -9.39 -13.76 6.45
CA ALA A 178 -9.80 -15.14 6.25
C ALA A 178 -8.67 -15.92 5.56
N ILE A 179 -8.27 -17.03 6.17
CA ILE A 179 -7.23 -17.90 5.65
C ILE A 179 -7.83 -19.28 5.40
N SER A 180 -7.60 -19.85 4.22
CA SER A 180 -7.96 -21.23 3.89
C SER A 180 -6.80 -21.96 3.24
N GLY A 181 -6.61 -23.19 3.63
CA GLY A 181 -5.53 -24.07 3.16
C GLY A 181 -5.50 -25.35 3.99
N LYS A 182 -4.78 -26.35 3.50
CA LYS A 182 -4.54 -27.61 4.25
C LYS A 182 -3.22 -27.54 4.99
#